data_067b8e72b2ed99d34c2c549715e9cfe5
#
_entry.id   067b8e72b2ed99d34c2c549715e9cfe5
#
_cell.length_a   1.000
_cell.length_b   1.000
_cell.length_c   1.000
_cell.angle_alpha   90.00
_cell.angle_beta   90.00
_cell.angle_gamma   90.00
#
_symmetry.space_group_name_H-M   'P 1'
#
loop_
_entity.id
_entity.type
_entity.pdbx_description
1 polymer ?
#
loop_
_entity_poly.entity_id
_entity_poly.type
_entity_poly.pdbx_seq_one_letter_code
_entity_poly.pdbx_strand_id
1 'polypeptide(L)'
;FKLAREEHVGLTVVGPEAPLAAGLVDRFANAGLRVFGPRRAAAQLESSKRFAKEFMQRHRIPTAKHASFTELDAALEYLEAEGAPIVVKADGLAAGKGVVVAQTLEEARAAVTSMLGDRRFGSAGATVVIEEFLPGEEASFIAMVGVDGAILPLATSQDHKTRDDGDTGPNTGGMGAYSPAPVVTDAIAARVMREVMEPTIAGLRAEGIRYTGFLYAGLMITPDGVPKVLEYNCRFGDPETQPILFRLRSDFTDLVEAALEGKLAKARPAWDPRPAVGVVMAAGGYPGDYRQGDEITGLPVAESPDHKVFHAGTGRDASERIVTRGGRVLCVVGAGATVRDAQAEAYRVADRIRFKDAHYRRDIGYRAIARGL
;
A
#
# COMPACT_ATOMS: atom_id res chain seq x y z
N PHE A 1 16.48 -16.81 1.30
CA PHE A 1 16.30 -18.25 1.44
C PHE A 1 17.49 -18.87 2.19
N LYS A 2 18.75 -18.64 1.75
CA LYS A 2 19.97 -19.17 2.39
C LYS A 2 20.01 -18.77 3.87
N LEU A 3 19.87 -17.48 4.18
CA LEU A 3 19.84 -16.95 5.54
C LEU A 3 18.78 -17.67 6.42
N ALA A 4 17.56 -17.83 5.92
CA ALA A 4 16.49 -18.47 6.69
C ALA A 4 16.82 -19.92 7.09
N ARG A 5 17.56 -20.63 6.25
CA ARG A 5 18.03 -22.00 6.57
C ARG A 5 19.20 -22.00 7.54
N GLU A 6 20.18 -21.13 7.32
CA GLU A 6 21.41 -21.05 8.14
C GLU A 6 21.09 -20.60 9.56
N GLU A 7 20.19 -19.62 9.71
CA GLU A 7 19.80 -19.07 11.02
C GLU A 7 18.59 -19.81 11.64
N HIS A 8 18.14 -20.91 11.04
CA HIS A 8 16.99 -21.69 11.53
C HIS A 8 15.74 -20.85 11.79
N VAL A 9 15.42 -19.91 10.86
CA VAL A 9 14.28 -18.99 11.00
C VAL A 9 12.97 -19.77 11.10
N GLY A 10 12.27 -19.61 12.22
CA GLY A 10 11.02 -20.33 12.51
C GLY A 10 9.82 -19.87 11.68
N LEU A 11 9.77 -18.59 11.31
CA LEU A 11 8.69 -17.99 10.51
C LEU A 11 9.24 -16.84 9.68
N THR A 12 8.81 -16.76 8.42
CA THR A 12 9.12 -15.62 7.52
C THR A 12 7.83 -14.94 7.07
N VAL A 13 7.73 -13.63 7.25
CA VAL A 13 6.67 -12.79 6.68
C VAL A 13 7.27 -12.00 5.52
N VAL A 14 6.66 -12.09 4.33
CA VAL A 14 7.17 -11.39 3.14
C VAL A 14 6.53 -10.02 3.03
N GLY A 15 7.33 -8.97 3.19
CA GLY A 15 6.89 -7.58 3.16
C GLY A 15 6.79 -6.99 1.75
N PRO A 16 7.83 -7.07 0.88
CA PRO A 16 7.82 -6.41 -0.42
C PRO A 16 7.19 -7.27 -1.52
N GLU A 17 6.62 -6.60 -2.53
CA GLU A 17 5.91 -7.20 -3.65
C GLU A 17 6.83 -7.95 -4.63
N ALA A 18 8.03 -7.43 -4.90
CA ALA A 18 8.93 -8.01 -5.89
C ALA A 18 9.33 -9.47 -5.57
N PRO A 19 9.70 -9.83 -4.33
CA PRO A 19 9.93 -11.23 -3.94
C PRO A 19 8.69 -12.12 -4.06
N LEU A 20 7.48 -11.58 -3.80
CA LEU A 20 6.22 -12.31 -3.97
C LEU A 20 5.98 -12.66 -5.44
N ALA A 21 6.09 -11.66 -6.32
CA ALA A 21 5.99 -11.84 -7.77
C ALA A 21 7.06 -12.79 -8.33
N ALA A 22 8.26 -12.80 -7.73
CA ALA A 22 9.34 -13.71 -8.10
C ALA A 22 9.17 -15.15 -7.56
N GLY A 23 8.13 -15.42 -6.73
CA GLY A 23 7.85 -16.77 -6.22
C GLY A 23 8.68 -17.17 -5.00
N LEU A 24 9.10 -16.21 -4.16
CA LEU A 24 9.82 -16.50 -2.92
C LEU A 24 9.02 -17.45 -2.02
N VAL A 25 7.70 -17.22 -1.88
CA VAL A 25 6.82 -18.03 -1.06
C VAL A 25 6.74 -19.46 -1.57
N ASP A 26 6.66 -19.66 -2.89
CA ASP A 26 6.67 -20.99 -3.50
C ASP A 26 7.97 -21.75 -3.14
N ARG A 27 9.11 -21.06 -3.22
CA ARG A 27 10.42 -21.63 -2.89
C ARG A 27 10.52 -22.03 -1.42
N PHE A 28 10.03 -21.19 -0.51
CA PHE A 28 10.05 -21.47 0.94
C PHE A 28 9.12 -22.65 1.28
N ALA A 29 7.90 -22.62 0.77
CA ALA A 29 6.91 -23.68 1.00
C ALA A 29 7.38 -25.04 0.45
N ASN A 30 7.98 -25.06 -0.74
CA ASN A 30 8.52 -26.30 -1.32
C ASN A 30 9.74 -26.86 -0.53
N ALA A 31 10.41 -26.03 0.24
CA ALA A 31 11.49 -26.42 1.14
C ALA A 31 11.03 -26.73 2.58
N GLY A 32 9.71 -26.72 2.84
CA GLY A 32 9.15 -26.96 4.16
C GLY A 32 9.36 -25.84 5.18
N LEU A 33 9.74 -24.63 4.71
CA LEU A 33 9.92 -23.47 5.58
C LEU A 33 8.59 -22.75 5.78
N ARG A 34 8.30 -22.37 7.02
CA ARG A 34 7.08 -21.60 7.34
C ARG A 34 7.21 -20.17 6.78
N VAL A 35 6.24 -19.78 5.96
CA VAL A 35 6.23 -18.48 5.30
C VAL A 35 4.82 -17.95 5.19
N PHE A 36 4.63 -16.66 5.49
CA PHE A 36 3.37 -15.95 5.34
C PHE A 36 3.48 -14.94 4.20
N GLY A 37 2.67 -15.13 3.20
CA GLY A 37 2.59 -14.35 1.96
C GLY A 37 1.97 -15.17 0.85
N PRO A 38 1.39 -14.54 -0.19
CA PRO A 38 0.80 -15.25 -1.31
C PRO A 38 1.87 -15.86 -2.22
N ARG A 39 1.55 -17.00 -2.81
CA ARG A 39 2.36 -17.60 -3.86
C ARG A 39 2.33 -16.76 -5.12
N ARG A 40 3.28 -17.00 -6.03
CA ARG A 40 3.43 -16.26 -7.28
C ARG A 40 2.13 -16.15 -8.09
N ALA A 41 1.35 -17.23 -8.17
CA ALA A 41 0.07 -17.22 -8.90
C ALA A 41 -0.92 -16.19 -8.31
N ALA A 42 -1.04 -16.10 -6.98
CA ALA A 42 -1.90 -15.16 -6.31
C ALA A 42 -1.35 -13.72 -6.31
N ALA A 43 -0.01 -13.57 -6.28
CA ALA A 43 0.67 -12.27 -6.34
C ALA A 43 0.46 -11.53 -7.68
N GLN A 44 -0.12 -12.20 -8.69
CA GLN A 44 -0.51 -11.55 -9.94
C GLN A 44 -1.58 -10.46 -9.73
N LEU A 45 -2.38 -10.53 -8.67
CA LEU A 45 -3.32 -9.44 -8.32
C LEU A 45 -2.63 -8.09 -8.13
N GLU A 46 -1.36 -8.06 -7.69
CA GLU A 46 -0.56 -6.85 -7.57
C GLU A 46 0.40 -6.66 -8.74
N SER A 47 1.05 -7.74 -9.18
CA SER A 47 2.12 -7.66 -10.19
C SER A 47 1.63 -7.46 -11.62
N SER A 48 0.33 -7.62 -11.90
CA SER A 48 -0.30 -7.32 -13.20
C SER A 48 -1.66 -6.65 -12.99
N LYS A 49 -1.75 -5.37 -13.34
CA LYS A 49 -2.99 -4.60 -13.30
C LYS A 49 -4.03 -5.16 -14.27
N ARG A 50 -3.56 -5.58 -15.44
CA ARG A 50 -4.40 -6.27 -16.43
C ARG A 50 -5.02 -7.52 -15.83
N PHE A 51 -4.22 -8.42 -15.24
CA PHE A 51 -4.75 -9.62 -14.59
C PHE A 51 -5.77 -9.27 -13.51
N ALA A 52 -5.45 -8.31 -12.64
CA ALA A 52 -6.35 -7.89 -11.56
C ALA A 52 -7.68 -7.35 -12.10
N LYS A 53 -7.65 -6.52 -13.15
CA LYS A 53 -8.86 -5.94 -13.75
C LYS A 53 -9.72 -7.00 -14.45
N GLU A 54 -9.11 -7.85 -15.25
CA GLU A 54 -9.79 -8.99 -15.91
C GLU A 54 -10.38 -9.95 -14.86
N PHE A 55 -9.65 -10.21 -13.77
CA PHE A 55 -10.13 -11.01 -12.63
C PHE A 55 -11.36 -10.37 -11.96
N MET A 56 -11.29 -9.07 -11.62
CA MET A 56 -12.41 -8.36 -11.02
C MET A 56 -13.65 -8.38 -11.90
N GLN A 57 -13.47 -8.22 -13.21
CA GLN A 57 -14.58 -8.29 -14.18
C GLN A 57 -15.21 -9.70 -14.20
N ARG A 58 -14.40 -10.78 -14.27
CA ARG A 58 -14.92 -12.16 -14.27
C ARG A 58 -15.71 -12.50 -13.01
N HIS A 59 -15.25 -11.98 -11.87
CA HIS A 59 -15.86 -12.26 -10.57
C HIS A 59 -16.82 -11.17 -10.09
N ARG A 60 -17.16 -10.20 -10.94
CA ARG A 60 -18.11 -9.10 -10.67
C ARG A 60 -17.76 -8.28 -9.44
N ILE A 61 -16.47 -8.09 -9.19
CA ILE A 61 -15.95 -7.26 -8.10
C ILE A 61 -16.01 -5.80 -8.56
N PRO A 62 -16.58 -4.87 -7.76
CA PRO A 62 -16.70 -3.48 -8.15
C PRO A 62 -15.34 -2.83 -8.42
N THR A 63 -15.15 -2.31 -9.60
CA THR A 63 -13.95 -1.57 -10.01
C THR A 63 -14.32 -0.56 -11.11
N ALA A 64 -13.37 0.28 -11.51
CA ALA A 64 -13.52 1.21 -12.62
C ALA A 64 -13.76 0.47 -13.96
N LYS A 65 -14.57 1.06 -14.86
CA LYS A 65 -14.59 0.67 -16.28
C LYS A 65 -13.15 0.73 -16.81
N HIS A 66 -12.70 -0.27 -17.54
CA HIS A 66 -11.33 -0.36 -18.00
C HIS A 66 -11.20 -1.07 -19.33
N ALA A 67 -10.08 -0.81 -20.01
CA ALA A 67 -9.60 -1.57 -21.15
C ALA A 67 -8.07 -1.66 -21.10
N SER A 68 -7.51 -2.73 -21.69
CA SER A 68 -6.06 -2.97 -21.73
C SER A 68 -5.56 -3.00 -23.15
N PHE A 69 -4.41 -2.37 -23.42
CA PHE A 69 -3.85 -2.20 -24.75
C PHE A 69 -2.36 -2.54 -24.79
N THR A 70 -1.94 -3.16 -25.88
CA THR A 70 -0.53 -3.41 -26.23
C THR A 70 -0.11 -2.57 -27.43
N GLU A 71 -1.07 -2.06 -28.21
CA GLU A 71 -0.86 -1.27 -29.42
C GLU A 71 -1.23 0.20 -29.14
N LEU A 72 -0.31 1.09 -29.55
CA LEU A 72 -0.43 2.53 -29.30
C LEU A 72 -1.68 3.12 -29.97
N ASP A 73 -1.89 2.81 -31.25
CA ASP A 73 -3.00 3.40 -32.03
C ASP A 73 -4.37 3.01 -31.44
N ALA A 74 -4.54 1.75 -31.03
CA ALA A 74 -5.77 1.27 -30.40
C ALA A 74 -6.02 1.95 -29.04
N ALA A 75 -4.97 2.19 -28.26
CA ALA A 75 -5.08 2.91 -26.99
C ALA A 75 -5.46 4.38 -27.21
N LEU A 76 -4.89 5.04 -28.22
CA LEU A 76 -5.22 6.42 -28.57
C LEU A 76 -6.68 6.55 -29.08
N GLU A 77 -7.12 5.62 -29.92
CA GLU A 77 -8.52 5.59 -30.39
C GLU A 77 -9.51 5.42 -29.22
N TYR A 78 -9.19 4.57 -28.26
CA TYR A 78 -10.01 4.41 -27.06
C TYR A 78 -10.07 5.70 -26.21
N LEU A 79 -8.95 6.41 -26.05
CA LEU A 79 -8.94 7.69 -25.35
C LEU A 79 -9.83 8.74 -26.01
N GLU A 80 -9.85 8.79 -27.35
CA GLU A 80 -10.74 9.72 -28.07
C GLU A 80 -12.22 9.42 -27.82
N ALA A 81 -12.56 8.13 -27.72
CA ALA A 81 -13.93 7.70 -27.48
C ALA A 81 -14.41 7.95 -26.05
N GLU A 82 -13.52 7.75 -25.06
CA GLU A 82 -13.88 7.88 -23.64
C GLU A 82 -13.76 9.31 -23.10
N GLY A 83 -12.83 10.11 -23.63
CA GLY A 83 -12.59 11.49 -23.17
C GLY A 83 -11.74 11.56 -21.89
N ALA A 84 -11.77 12.75 -21.26
CA ALA A 84 -11.10 13.03 -19.98
C ALA A 84 -12.10 13.64 -18.99
N PRO A 85 -11.88 13.51 -17.64
CA PRO A 85 -10.72 12.93 -17.00
C PRO A 85 -10.68 11.40 -17.12
N ILE A 86 -9.45 10.84 -17.18
CA ILE A 86 -9.22 9.40 -17.36
C ILE A 86 -7.91 8.97 -16.67
N VAL A 87 -7.77 7.69 -16.33
CA VAL A 87 -6.58 7.18 -15.65
C VAL A 87 -5.83 6.20 -16.55
N VAL A 88 -4.54 6.45 -16.75
CA VAL A 88 -3.64 5.60 -17.54
C VAL A 88 -2.64 4.93 -16.60
N LYS A 89 -2.56 3.60 -16.66
CA LYS A 89 -1.67 2.80 -15.79
C LYS A 89 -0.79 1.88 -16.63
N ALA A 90 0.51 1.88 -16.38
CA ALA A 90 1.38 0.82 -16.88
C ALA A 90 1.07 -0.49 -16.17
N ASP A 91 1.01 -1.61 -16.90
CA ASP A 91 0.88 -2.95 -16.31
C ASP A 91 2.17 -3.34 -15.59
N GLY A 92 2.10 -4.13 -14.54
CA GLY A 92 3.28 -4.55 -13.78
C GLY A 92 3.70 -3.59 -12.65
N LEU A 93 4.80 -3.97 -11.99
CA LEU A 93 5.33 -3.25 -10.83
C LEU A 93 6.11 -2.01 -11.29
N ALA A 94 5.56 -0.83 -11.02
CA ALA A 94 6.15 0.47 -11.38
C ALA A 94 6.39 1.39 -10.17
N ALA A 95 6.40 0.84 -8.94
CA ALA A 95 6.66 1.56 -7.69
C ALA A 95 5.82 2.86 -7.54
N GLY A 96 4.52 2.80 -7.89
CA GLY A 96 3.62 3.96 -7.84
C GLY A 96 3.82 5.01 -8.95
N LYS A 97 4.87 4.89 -9.78
CA LYS A 97 5.21 5.86 -10.83
C LYS A 97 4.52 5.59 -12.17
N GLY A 98 3.89 4.42 -12.33
CA GLY A 98 3.22 4.00 -13.56
C GLY A 98 1.73 4.37 -13.61
N VAL A 99 1.27 5.38 -12.89
CA VAL A 99 -0.12 5.84 -12.86
C VAL A 99 -0.17 7.32 -13.16
N VAL A 100 -0.98 7.70 -14.15
CA VAL A 100 -1.26 9.09 -14.52
C VAL A 100 -2.77 9.31 -14.47
N VAL A 101 -3.21 10.23 -13.63
CA VAL A 101 -4.58 10.74 -13.59
C VAL A 101 -4.63 11.95 -14.52
N ALA A 102 -5.04 11.72 -15.76
CA ALA A 102 -5.08 12.73 -16.80
C ALA A 102 -6.37 13.55 -16.71
N GLN A 103 -6.23 14.86 -16.56
CA GLN A 103 -7.35 15.79 -16.56
C GLN A 103 -7.77 16.20 -17.97
N THR A 104 -6.86 16.06 -18.94
CA THR A 104 -7.07 16.40 -20.35
C THR A 104 -6.70 15.22 -21.25
N LEU A 105 -7.25 15.20 -22.46
CA LEU A 105 -6.88 14.20 -23.48
C LEU A 105 -5.41 14.33 -23.90
N GLU A 106 -4.85 15.53 -23.88
CA GLU A 106 -3.44 15.75 -24.19
C GLU A 106 -2.53 15.05 -23.17
N GLU A 107 -2.81 15.22 -21.87
CA GLU A 107 -2.11 14.50 -20.79
C GLU A 107 -2.25 12.98 -20.94
N ALA A 108 -3.46 12.49 -21.25
CA ALA A 108 -3.73 11.06 -21.43
C ALA A 108 -2.93 10.48 -22.61
N ARG A 109 -2.92 11.18 -23.75
CA ARG A 109 -2.14 10.79 -24.94
C ARG A 109 -0.64 10.76 -24.64
N ALA A 110 -0.12 11.81 -23.96
CA ALA A 110 1.28 11.85 -23.56
C ALA A 110 1.64 10.67 -22.66
N ALA A 111 0.77 10.34 -21.67
CA ALA A 111 0.98 9.22 -20.79
C ALA A 111 1.01 7.87 -21.54
N VAL A 112 0.05 7.60 -22.41
CA VAL A 112 0.00 6.36 -23.21
C VAL A 112 1.22 6.26 -24.13
N THR A 113 1.58 7.36 -24.83
CA THR A 113 2.74 7.39 -25.73
C THR A 113 4.04 7.11 -24.97
N SER A 114 4.22 7.75 -23.79
CA SER A 114 5.40 7.51 -22.96
C SER A 114 5.47 6.07 -22.43
N MET A 115 4.34 5.47 -22.07
CA MET A 115 4.31 4.10 -21.52
C MET A 115 4.49 3.03 -22.60
N LEU A 116 3.70 3.05 -23.67
CA LEU A 116 3.73 2.05 -24.76
C LEU A 116 4.80 2.36 -25.80
N GLY A 117 4.93 3.63 -26.23
CA GLY A 117 5.83 4.03 -27.31
C GLY A 117 7.29 4.01 -26.85
N ASP A 118 7.61 4.76 -25.80
CA ASP A 118 8.98 4.91 -25.32
C ASP A 118 9.44 3.75 -24.42
N ARG A 119 8.54 2.84 -24.06
CA ARG A 119 8.79 1.73 -23.13
C ARG A 119 9.48 2.16 -21.85
N ARG A 120 9.11 3.32 -21.33
CA ARG A 120 9.72 3.96 -20.14
C ARG A 120 9.79 3.06 -18.92
N PHE A 121 8.89 2.09 -18.80
CA PHE A 121 8.83 1.12 -17.71
C PHE A 121 9.31 -0.28 -18.12
N GLY A 122 10.08 -0.41 -19.20
CA GLY A 122 10.56 -1.71 -19.68
C GLY A 122 9.41 -2.68 -19.99
N SER A 123 9.50 -3.92 -19.50
CA SER A 123 8.44 -4.91 -19.68
C SER A 123 7.11 -4.55 -19.04
N ALA A 124 7.11 -3.74 -17.96
CA ALA A 124 5.88 -3.26 -17.31
C ALA A 124 5.12 -2.25 -18.20
N GLY A 125 5.80 -1.55 -19.10
CA GLY A 125 5.19 -0.65 -20.09
C GLY A 125 4.72 -1.32 -21.38
N ALA A 126 4.88 -2.63 -21.53
CA ALA A 126 4.42 -3.37 -22.72
C ALA A 126 2.90 -3.46 -22.83
N THR A 127 2.18 -3.16 -21.76
CA THR A 127 0.73 -3.08 -21.71
C THR A 127 0.33 -1.87 -20.88
N VAL A 128 -0.69 -1.13 -21.31
CA VAL A 128 -1.33 -0.10 -20.51
C VAL A 128 -2.76 -0.52 -20.18
N VAL A 129 -3.22 -0.13 -19.00
CA VAL A 129 -4.61 -0.22 -18.58
C VAL A 129 -5.17 1.19 -18.50
N ILE A 130 -6.24 1.45 -19.23
CA ILE A 130 -6.94 2.73 -19.23
C ILE A 130 -8.24 2.55 -18.45
N GLU A 131 -8.49 3.42 -17.47
CA GLU A 131 -9.62 3.31 -16.54
C GLU A 131 -10.43 4.61 -16.48
N GLU A 132 -11.73 4.51 -16.27
CA GLU A 132 -12.55 5.68 -15.92
C GLU A 132 -11.99 6.37 -14.67
N PHE A 133 -12.08 7.69 -14.64
CA PHE A 133 -11.80 8.45 -13.43
C PHE A 133 -12.94 8.26 -12.41
N LEU A 134 -12.59 7.84 -11.19
CA LEU A 134 -13.56 7.66 -10.12
C LEU A 134 -13.49 8.84 -9.14
N PRO A 135 -14.57 9.62 -8.97
CA PRO A 135 -14.63 10.61 -7.90
C PRO A 135 -14.86 9.93 -6.55
N GLY A 136 -14.30 10.50 -5.49
CA GLY A 136 -14.47 9.97 -4.14
C GLY A 136 -13.26 10.18 -3.25
N GLU A 137 -13.17 9.37 -2.21
CA GLU A 137 -12.03 9.33 -1.30
C GLU A 137 -11.36 7.97 -1.32
N GLU A 138 -10.04 8.00 -1.45
CA GLU A 138 -9.25 6.76 -1.38
C GLU A 138 -9.16 6.26 0.06
N ALA A 139 -9.22 4.93 0.22
CA ALA A 139 -9.03 4.25 1.48
C ALA A 139 -8.31 2.91 1.29
N SER A 140 -7.55 2.53 2.30
CA SER A 140 -6.83 1.27 2.35
C SER A 140 -7.59 0.28 3.24
N PHE A 141 -8.08 -0.81 2.64
CA PHE A 141 -8.72 -1.91 3.37
C PHE A 141 -7.82 -3.14 3.32
N ILE A 142 -7.22 -3.46 4.44
CA ILE A 142 -6.23 -4.52 4.55
C ILE A 142 -6.78 -5.66 5.40
N ALA A 143 -6.63 -6.89 4.93
CA ALA A 143 -7.00 -8.09 5.69
C ALA A 143 -5.89 -9.13 5.67
N MET A 144 -5.86 -9.96 6.70
CA MET A 144 -5.13 -11.22 6.69
C MET A 144 -6.02 -12.31 6.11
N VAL A 145 -5.43 -13.18 5.30
CA VAL A 145 -6.10 -14.35 4.72
C VAL A 145 -5.37 -15.62 5.16
N GLY A 146 -6.10 -16.51 5.76
CA GLY A 146 -5.59 -17.81 6.25
C GLY A 146 -5.52 -18.88 5.16
N VAL A 147 -4.81 -19.96 5.45
CA VAL A 147 -4.64 -21.11 4.55
C VAL A 147 -5.98 -21.81 4.19
N ASP A 148 -6.99 -21.64 5.02
CA ASP A 148 -8.35 -22.12 4.85
C ASP A 148 -9.26 -21.15 4.07
N GLY A 149 -8.75 -19.96 3.76
CA GLY A 149 -9.47 -18.88 3.10
C GLY A 149 -10.26 -17.98 4.06
N ALA A 150 -10.11 -18.16 5.38
CA ALA A 150 -10.67 -17.23 6.36
C ALA A 150 -10.05 -15.84 6.20
N ILE A 151 -10.88 -14.80 6.30
CA ILE A 151 -10.47 -13.41 6.12
C ILE A 151 -10.65 -12.68 7.45
N LEU A 152 -9.59 -12.06 7.95
CA LEU A 152 -9.59 -11.21 9.13
C LEU A 152 -9.27 -9.77 8.71
N PRO A 153 -10.26 -8.87 8.66
CA PRO A 153 -9.99 -7.46 8.39
C PRO A 153 -9.17 -6.84 9.54
N LEU A 154 -8.21 -6.02 9.15
CA LEU A 154 -7.41 -5.21 10.08
C LEU A 154 -8.01 -3.81 10.21
N ALA A 155 -7.40 -2.96 11.04
CA ALA A 155 -7.79 -1.56 11.11
C ALA A 155 -7.62 -0.87 9.75
N THR A 156 -8.60 -0.05 9.36
CA THR A 156 -8.59 0.70 8.11
C THR A 156 -7.58 1.84 8.14
N SER A 157 -7.15 2.33 6.98
CA SER A 157 -6.22 3.44 6.88
C SER A 157 -6.51 4.30 5.65
N GLN A 158 -6.02 5.54 5.65
CA GLN A 158 -5.92 6.38 4.45
C GLN A 158 -4.50 6.90 4.33
N ASP A 159 -3.92 6.78 3.13
CA ASP A 159 -2.59 7.28 2.81
C ASP A 159 -2.63 8.63 2.08
N HIS A 160 -1.46 9.26 1.98
CA HIS A 160 -1.23 10.50 1.24
C HIS A 160 -0.15 10.24 0.19
N LYS A 161 -0.58 10.06 -1.07
CA LYS A 161 0.29 9.58 -2.16
C LYS A 161 1.18 10.66 -2.77
N THR A 162 0.73 11.92 -2.76
CA THR A 162 1.48 13.02 -3.33
C THR A 162 2.55 13.54 -2.37
N ARG A 163 3.65 14.05 -2.93
CA ARG A 163 4.81 14.50 -2.16
C ARG A 163 4.52 15.69 -1.28
N ASP A 164 3.75 16.66 -1.77
CA ASP A 164 3.62 17.98 -1.16
C ASP A 164 2.25 18.17 -0.48
N ASP A 165 2.17 19.15 0.42
CA ASP A 165 0.95 19.52 1.11
C ASP A 165 -0.17 19.88 0.12
N GLY A 166 -1.42 19.69 0.55
CA GLY A 166 -2.61 19.96 -0.27
C GLY A 166 -2.78 18.99 -1.44
N ASP A 167 -2.22 17.78 -1.33
CA ASP A 167 -2.25 16.74 -2.37
C ASP A 167 -1.68 17.20 -3.71
N THR A 168 -0.58 17.94 -3.67
CA THR A 168 0.12 18.47 -4.84
C THR A 168 1.46 17.77 -5.07
N GLY A 169 2.10 18.09 -6.21
CA GLY A 169 3.39 17.50 -6.57
C GLY A 169 3.29 16.08 -7.13
N PRO A 170 4.42 15.40 -7.32
CA PRO A 170 4.46 14.07 -7.92
C PRO A 170 3.91 12.99 -6.97
N ASN A 171 3.33 11.94 -7.55
CA ASN A 171 3.00 10.72 -6.82
C ASN A 171 4.25 10.04 -6.26
N THR A 172 4.11 9.45 -5.09
CA THR A 172 5.17 8.77 -4.34
C THR A 172 4.72 7.37 -3.91
N GLY A 173 5.54 6.69 -3.12
CA GLY A 173 5.15 5.46 -2.42
C GLY A 173 4.28 5.69 -1.17
N GLY A 174 3.89 6.95 -0.89
CA GLY A 174 3.15 7.38 0.29
C GLY A 174 4.01 8.24 1.21
N MET A 175 3.48 9.42 1.58
CA MET A 175 4.13 10.40 2.46
C MET A 175 3.62 10.36 3.89
N GLY A 176 2.67 9.48 4.16
CA GLY A 176 2.10 9.25 5.48
C GLY A 176 0.72 8.63 5.38
N ALA A 177 0.27 8.10 6.49
CA ALA A 177 -1.04 7.48 6.59
C ALA A 177 -1.59 7.64 8.01
N TYR A 178 -2.89 7.48 8.16
CA TYR A 178 -3.53 7.45 9.46
C TYR A 178 -4.53 6.30 9.57
N SER A 179 -4.78 5.85 10.78
CA SER A 179 -5.69 4.77 11.12
C SER A 179 -6.47 5.12 12.40
N PRO A 180 -7.81 4.88 12.44
CA PRO A 180 -8.64 4.32 11.38
C PRO A 180 -8.96 5.33 10.27
N ALA A 181 -9.49 4.84 9.13
CA ALA A 181 -10.00 5.65 8.04
C ALA A 181 -11.47 6.03 8.30
N PRO A 182 -11.82 7.29 8.54
CA PRO A 182 -13.21 7.66 8.86
C PRO A 182 -14.19 7.47 7.71
N VAL A 183 -13.69 7.50 6.47
CA VAL A 183 -14.50 7.25 5.28
C VAL A 183 -15.00 5.80 5.21
N VAL A 184 -14.31 4.88 5.87
CA VAL A 184 -14.70 3.46 5.94
C VAL A 184 -15.50 3.24 7.23
N THR A 185 -16.77 3.59 7.20
CA THR A 185 -17.72 3.29 8.27
C THR A 185 -17.94 1.78 8.40
N ASP A 186 -18.54 1.32 9.51
CA ASP A 186 -18.87 -0.11 9.70
C ASP A 186 -19.75 -0.65 8.56
N ALA A 187 -20.68 0.16 8.04
CA ALA A 187 -21.53 -0.22 6.90
C ALA A 187 -20.70 -0.39 5.62
N ILE A 188 -19.76 0.51 5.36
CA ILE A 188 -18.84 0.42 4.21
C ILE A 188 -17.90 -0.75 4.40
N ALA A 189 -17.34 -0.97 5.60
CA ALA A 189 -16.48 -2.12 5.88
C ALA A 189 -17.18 -3.46 5.64
N ALA A 190 -18.43 -3.60 6.11
CA ALA A 190 -19.24 -4.79 5.84
C ALA A 190 -19.53 -4.97 4.34
N ARG A 191 -19.73 -3.87 3.62
CA ARG A 191 -19.90 -3.89 2.16
C ARG A 191 -18.64 -4.32 1.45
N VAL A 192 -17.47 -3.77 1.83
CA VAL A 192 -16.16 -4.17 1.28
C VAL A 192 -15.90 -5.65 1.49
N MET A 193 -16.19 -6.18 2.68
CA MET A 193 -16.06 -7.63 2.93
C MET A 193 -16.91 -8.42 1.95
N ARG A 194 -18.21 -8.12 1.84
CA ARG A 194 -19.18 -8.87 1.02
C ARG A 194 -18.96 -8.71 -0.49
N GLU A 195 -18.58 -7.52 -0.96
CA GLU A 195 -18.55 -7.19 -2.40
C GLU A 195 -17.13 -7.24 -2.99
N VAL A 196 -16.10 -7.19 -2.14
CA VAL A 196 -14.70 -7.16 -2.59
C VAL A 196 -13.90 -8.32 -2.03
N MET A 197 -13.71 -8.41 -0.70
CA MET A 197 -12.75 -9.32 -0.09
C MET A 197 -13.16 -10.80 -0.24
N GLU A 198 -14.39 -11.13 0.13
CA GLU A 198 -14.93 -12.49 0.02
C GLU A 198 -15.00 -12.96 -1.45
N PRO A 199 -15.54 -12.16 -2.40
CA PRO A 199 -15.51 -12.53 -3.81
C PRO A 199 -14.10 -12.70 -4.38
N THR A 200 -13.13 -11.91 -3.92
CA THR A 200 -11.72 -12.06 -4.36
C THR A 200 -11.17 -13.43 -3.95
N ILE A 201 -11.31 -13.80 -2.68
CA ILE A 201 -10.79 -15.10 -2.21
C ILE A 201 -11.56 -16.28 -2.81
N ALA A 202 -12.88 -16.15 -2.93
CA ALA A 202 -13.71 -17.17 -3.59
C ALA A 202 -13.36 -17.33 -5.08
N GLY A 203 -13.17 -16.22 -5.79
CA GLY A 203 -12.79 -16.20 -7.19
C GLY A 203 -11.43 -16.83 -7.46
N LEU A 204 -10.41 -16.45 -6.67
CA LEU A 204 -9.09 -17.09 -6.76
C LEU A 204 -9.18 -18.60 -6.54
N ARG A 205 -9.93 -19.02 -5.53
CA ARG A 205 -10.13 -20.44 -5.24
C ARG A 205 -10.83 -21.16 -6.39
N ALA A 206 -11.82 -20.54 -7.03
CA ALA A 206 -12.53 -21.08 -8.18
C ALA A 206 -11.59 -21.26 -9.40
N GLU A 207 -10.58 -20.39 -9.53
CA GLU A 207 -9.53 -20.49 -10.56
C GLU A 207 -8.36 -21.40 -10.13
N GLY A 208 -8.49 -22.14 -9.01
CA GLY A 208 -7.47 -23.07 -8.51
C GLY A 208 -6.29 -22.38 -7.80
N ILE A 209 -6.39 -21.08 -7.53
CA ILE A 209 -5.36 -20.27 -6.88
C ILE A 209 -5.68 -20.15 -5.39
N ARG A 210 -4.78 -20.65 -4.53
CA ARG A 210 -4.89 -20.44 -3.08
C ARG A 210 -4.21 -19.16 -2.67
N TYR A 211 -4.87 -18.41 -1.78
CA TYR A 211 -4.32 -17.19 -1.21
C TYR A 211 -4.05 -17.39 0.29
N THR A 212 -2.86 -17.01 0.74
CA THR A 212 -2.50 -16.90 2.16
C THR A 212 -1.58 -15.70 2.29
N GLY A 213 -1.85 -14.78 3.19
CA GLY A 213 -1.05 -13.55 3.30
C GLY A 213 -1.90 -12.33 3.56
N PHE A 214 -1.32 -11.15 3.41
CA PHE A 214 -2.08 -9.90 3.41
C PHE A 214 -2.72 -9.67 2.06
N LEU A 215 -4.01 -9.33 2.06
CA LEU A 215 -4.72 -8.81 0.91
C LEU A 215 -5.12 -7.37 1.22
N TYR A 216 -4.55 -6.45 0.47
CA TYR A 216 -4.87 -5.03 0.57
C TYR A 216 -5.67 -4.63 -0.69
N ALA A 217 -6.90 -4.16 -0.49
CA ALA A 217 -7.70 -3.50 -1.51
C ALA A 217 -7.57 -1.98 -1.35
N GLY A 218 -6.92 -1.34 -2.32
CA GLY A 218 -6.98 0.11 -2.50
C GLY A 218 -8.34 0.47 -3.07
N LEU A 219 -9.11 1.25 -2.34
CA LEU A 219 -10.51 1.54 -2.65
C LEU A 219 -10.73 3.00 -2.97
N MET A 220 -11.60 3.28 -3.92
CA MET A 220 -12.29 4.56 -4.03
C MET A 220 -13.68 4.40 -3.40
N ILE A 221 -13.94 5.17 -2.35
CA ILE A 221 -15.28 5.29 -1.78
C ILE A 221 -15.96 6.44 -2.49
N THR A 222 -16.89 6.11 -3.38
CA THR A 222 -17.61 7.10 -4.17
C THR A 222 -18.56 7.96 -3.30
N PRO A 223 -19.02 9.13 -3.76
CA PRO A 223 -19.92 10.00 -2.98
C PRO A 223 -21.21 9.33 -2.51
N ASP A 224 -21.69 8.31 -3.24
CA ASP A 224 -22.85 7.48 -2.88
C ASP A 224 -22.51 6.28 -2.00
N GLY A 225 -21.24 6.22 -1.50
CA GLY A 225 -20.80 5.18 -0.56
C GLY A 225 -20.54 3.81 -1.20
N VAL A 226 -20.31 3.75 -2.52
CA VAL A 226 -19.93 2.50 -3.21
C VAL A 226 -18.42 2.31 -3.14
N PRO A 227 -17.91 1.20 -2.56
CA PRO A 227 -16.49 0.88 -2.64
C PRO A 227 -16.16 0.30 -4.02
N LYS A 228 -15.26 0.95 -4.77
CA LYS A 228 -14.71 0.44 -6.02
C LYS A 228 -13.21 0.17 -5.86
N VAL A 229 -12.74 -1.00 -6.27
CA VAL A 229 -11.32 -1.35 -6.19
C VAL A 229 -10.52 -0.59 -7.24
N LEU A 230 -9.52 0.16 -6.78
CA LEU A 230 -8.51 0.82 -7.62
C LEU A 230 -7.40 -0.14 -8.02
N GLU A 231 -6.90 -0.87 -7.01
CA GLU A 231 -5.82 -1.85 -7.14
C GLU A 231 -5.81 -2.82 -5.96
N TYR A 232 -5.16 -3.97 -6.14
CA TYR A 232 -4.78 -4.85 -5.04
C TYR A 232 -3.29 -4.74 -4.76
N ASN A 233 -2.94 -4.90 -3.48
CA ASN A 233 -1.59 -5.19 -3.05
C ASN A 233 -1.59 -6.51 -2.28
N CYS A 234 -0.62 -7.38 -2.55
CA CYS A 234 -0.54 -8.73 -1.99
C CYS A 234 0.36 -8.79 -0.75
N ARG A 235 0.51 -7.67 -0.08
CA ARG A 235 1.36 -7.45 1.09
C ARG A 235 0.73 -6.38 1.96
N PHE A 236 1.32 -6.16 3.13
CA PHE A 236 0.91 -5.04 3.98
C PHE A 236 1.22 -3.69 3.29
N GLY A 237 0.45 -2.65 3.60
CA GLY A 237 0.63 -1.32 3.02
C GLY A 237 1.90 -0.62 3.55
N ASP A 238 2.46 0.28 2.76
CA ASP A 238 3.55 1.15 3.15
C ASP A 238 3.28 2.56 2.58
N PRO A 239 2.84 3.51 3.44
CA PRO A 239 3.14 3.64 4.87
C PRO A 239 2.00 3.26 5.86
N GLU A 240 1.01 2.45 5.48
CA GLU A 240 -0.12 2.11 6.36
C GLU A 240 0.24 1.15 7.49
N THR A 241 1.24 0.29 7.28
CA THR A 241 1.68 -0.72 8.28
C THR A 241 2.00 -0.08 9.61
N GLN A 242 2.75 1.01 9.62
CA GLN A 242 3.25 1.62 10.83
C GLN A 242 2.12 2.14 11.74
N PRO A 243 1.18 3.00 11.29
CA PRO A 243 0.07 3.45 12.14
C PRO A 243 -0.92 2.33 12.47
N ILE A 244 -1.15 1.36 11.59
CA ILE A 244 -2.04 0.21 11.87
C ILE A 244 -1.44 -0.66 12.97
N LEU A 245 -0.19 -1.11 12.83
CA LEU A 245 0.44 -1.99 13.82
C LEU A 245 0.75 -1.28 15.13
N PHE A 246 0.98 0.03 15.12
CA PHE A 246 1.11 0.81 16.35
C PHE A 246 -0.16 0.75 17.23
N ARG A 247 -1.33 0.60 16.60
CA ARG A 247 -2.61 0.42 17.28
C ARG A 247 -2.91 -1.04 17.68
N LEU A 248 -2.20 -2.01 17.10
CA LEU A 248 -2.44 -3.42 17.41
C LEU A 248 -1.92 -3.74 18.82
N ARG A 249 -2.80 -4.28 19.69
CA ARG A 249 -2.48 -4.70 21.07
C ARG A 249 -2.31 -6.21 21.19
N SER A 250 -2.83 -6.97 20.24
CA SER A 250 -2.58 -8.42 20.14
C SER A 250 -1.19 -8.68 19.58
N ASP A 251 -0.61 -9.83 19.93
CA ASP A 251 0.63 -10.27 19.31
C ASP A 251 0.44 -10.52 17.81
N PHE A 252 1.27 -9.88 17.00
CA PHE A 252 1.22 -10.00 15.55
C PHE A 252 1.60 -11.41 15.07
N THR A 253 2.56 -12.04 15.75
CA THR A 253 3.03 -13.39 15.40
C THR A 253 1.93 -14.43 15.63
N ASP A 254 1.18 -14.31 16.73
CA ASP A 254 0.04 -15.20 17.02
C ASP A 254 -1.03 -15.10 15.92
N LEU A 255 -1.29 -13.92 15.37
CA LEU A 255 -2.23 -13.74 14.25
C LEU A 255 -1.71 -14.40 12.97
N VAL A 256 -0.42 -14.26 12.67
CA VAL A 256 0.21 -14.91 11.51
C VAL A 256 0.19 -16.42 11.66
N GLU A 257 0.48 -16.94 12.85
CA GLU A 257 0.42 -18.37 13.14
C GLU A 257 -0.99 -18.90 13.00
N ALA A 258 -1.99 -18.20 13.55
CA ALA A 258 -3.40 -18.56 13.38
C ALA A 258 -3.83 -18.63 11.91
N ALA A 259 -3.32 -17.73 11.07
CA ALA A 259 -3.55 -17.74 9.63
C ALA A 259 -2.94 -18.97 8.95
N LEU A 260 -1.71 -19.34 9.32
CA LEU A 260 -1.00 -20.50 8.78
C LEU A 260 -1.56 -21.84 9.27
N GLU A 261 -2.23 -21.84 10.41
CA GLU A 261 -2.83 -23.06 11.03
C GLU A 261 -4.32 -23.23 10.72
N GLY A 262 -4.94 -22.34 9.90
CA GLY A 262 -6.37 -22.39 9.60
C GLY A 262 -7.26 -22.06 10.81
N LYS A 263 -6.76 -21.22 11.72
CA LYS A 263 -7.45 -20.78 12.94
C LYS A 263 -7.86 -19.31 12.92
N LEU A 264 -7.60 -18.61 11.80
CA LEU A 264 -7.78 -17.17 11.68
C LEU A 264 -9.23 -16.72 11.93
N ALA A 265 -10.21 -17.52 11.54
CA ALA A 265 -11.63 -17.23 11.77
C ALA A 265 -12.00 -17.06 13.26
N LYS A 266 -11.19 -17.62 14.17
CA LYS A 266 -11.38 -17.52 15.63
C LYS A 266 -10.60 -16.34 16.25
N ALA A 267 -9.69 -15.72 15.50
CA ALA A 267 -8.89 -14.62 16.00
C ALA A 267 -9.77 -13.39 16.26
N ARG A 268 -9.48 -12.72 17.35
CA ARG A 268 -10.16 -11.45 17.76
C ARG A 268 -9.09 -10.47 18.22
N PRO A 269 -8.41 -9.78 17.28
CA PRO A 269 -7.34 -8.86 17.63
C PRO A 269 -7.87 -7.69 18.46
N ALA A 270 -7.16 -7.34 19.51
CA ALA A 270 -7.41 -6.17 20.32
C ALA A 270 -6.68 -4.96 19.71
N TRP A 271 -7.35 -3.83 19.69
CA TRP A 271 -6.84 -2.58 19.12
C TRP A 271 -6.83 -1.47 20.18
N ASP A 272 -5.82 -0.60 20.09
CA ASP A 272 -5.88 0.70 20.76
C ASP A 272 -7.04 1.51 20.14
N PRO A 273 -7.98 2.02 20.94
CA PRO A 273 -9.08 2.84 20.41
C PRO A 273 -8.60 4.19 19.87
N ARG A 274 -7.42 4.66 20.31
CA ARG A 274 -6.85 5.92 19.85
C ARG A 274 -6.46 5.83 18.38
N PRO A 275 -6.72 6.87 17.58
CA PRO A 275 -6.15 7.00 16.25
C PRO A 275 -4.63 7.14 16.30
N ALA A 276 -3.98 6.73 15.21
CA ALA A 276 -2.56 6.92 14.99
C ALA A 276 -2.30 7.59 13.63
N VAL A 277 -1.33 8.49 13.59
CA VAL A 277 -0.88 9.20 12.39
C VAL A 277 0.59 8.89 12.18
N GLY A 278 0.95 8.39 10.99
CA GLY A 278 2.32 8.14 10.56
C GLY A 278 2.77 9.19 9.54
N VAL A 279 3.85 9.90 9.84
CA VAL A 279 4.46 10.91 8.97
C VAL A 279 5.74 10.33 8.39
N VAL A 280 5.82 10.24 7.06
CA VAL A 280 7.02 9.77 6.36
C VAL A 280 7.99 10.93 6.20
N MET A 281 9.21 10.74 6.63
CA MET A 281 10.33 11.64 6.39
C MET A 281 11.16 11.11 5.23
N ALA A 282 11.24 11.86 4.15
CA ALA A 282 11.94 11.49 2.91
C ALA A 282 13.24 12.26 2.74
N ALA A 283 14.19 11.67 2.02
CA ALA A 283 15.42 12.33 1.59
C ALA A 283 15.12 13.41 0.55
N GLY A 284 15.92 14.48 0.54
CA GLY A 284 15.79 15.54 -0.44
C GLY A 284 15.93 15.02 -1.87
N GLY A 285 15.00 15.44 -2.73
CA GLY A 285 14.89 14.99 -4.12
C GLY A 285 13.90 13.83 -4.34
N TYR A 286 13.48 13.11 -3.29
CA TYR A 286 12.46 12.05 -3.41
C TYR A 286 11.13 12.60 -4.01
N PRO A 287 10.43 11.89 -4.92
CA PRO A 287 10.64 10.52 -5.41
C PRO A 287 11.60 10.40 -6.60
N GLY A 288 12.29 11.49 -7.00
CA GLY A 288 13.35 11.47 -8.00
C GLY A 288 14.68 10.98 -7.42
N ASP A 289 15.78 11.50 -7.96
CA ASP A 289 17.12 11.18 -7.47
C ASP A 289 17.35 11.83 -6.09
N TYR A 290 17.87 11.05 -5.15
CA TYR A 290 18.12 11.47 -3.79
C TYR A 290 19.49 11.01 -3.30
N ARG A 291 20.05 11.78 -2.34
CA ARG A 291 21.31 11.44 -1.70
C ARG A 291 21.13 10.39 -0.62
N GLN A 292 22.22 9.67 -0.36
CA GLN A 292 22.36 8.71 0.74
C GLN A 292 23.58 9.04 1.58
N GLY A 293 23.61 8.55 2.82
CA GLY A 293 24.73 8.72 3.72
C GLY A 293 24.68 9.98 4.61
N ASP A 294 23.59 10.74 4.56
CA ASP A 294 23.40 11.90 5.44
C ASP A 294 23.09 11.41 6.87
N GLU A 295 23.81 11.94 7.87
CA GLU A 295 23.64 11.58 9.29
C GLU A 295 22.24 11.98 9.79
N ILE A 296 21.60 11.08 10.54
CA ILE A 296 20.29 11.29 11.16
C ILE A 296 20.51 11.54 12.65
N THR A 297 20.05 12.71 13.11
CA THR A 297 20.17 13.13 14.52
C THR A 297 18.79 13.41 15.11
N GLY A 298 18.71 13.55 16.44
CA GLY A 298 17.47 13.88 17.15
C GLY A 298 16.46 12.73 17.27
N LEU A 299 16.87 11.50 16.99
CA LEU A 299 16.04 10.32 17.22
C LEU A 299 15.72 10.16 18.72
N PRO A 300 14.48 9.79 19.08
CA PRO A 300 14.13 9.52 20.48
C PRO A 300 14.99 8.37 21.05
N VAL A 301 15.46 8.55 22.28
CA VAL A 301 16.25 7.53 23.00
C VAL A 301 15.34 6.58 23.78
N ALA A 302 14.20 7.07 24.26
CA ALA A 302 13.24 6.31 25.07
C ALA A 302 12.04 5.87 24.23
N GLU A 303 11.54 4.68 24.50
CA GLU A 303 10.25 4.23 23.99
C GLU A 303 9.09 5.01 24.62
N SER A 304 8.01 5.18 23.89
CA SER A 304 6.80 5.86 24.33
C SER A 304 5.56 5.07 23.88
N PRO A 305 4.49 5.04 24.72
CA PRO A 305 3.20 4.49 24.30
C PRO A 305 2.45 5.40 23.31
N ASP A 306 2.90 6.65 23.16
CA ASP A 306 2.22 7.68 22.37
C ASP A 306 2.90 7.96 21.03
N HIS A 307 4.15 7.54 20.85
CA HIS A 307 4.86 7.68 19.59
C HIS A 307 5.93 6.60 19.37
N LYS A 308 6.26 6.36 18.10
CA LYS A 308 7.37 5.50 17.68
C LYS A 308 7.97 5.99 16.38
N VAL A 309 9.29 5.87 16.25
CA VAL A 309 10.01 6.11 14.99
C VAL A 309 10.38 4.77 14.39
N PHE A 310 9.87 4.52 13.19
CA PHE A 310 10.19 3.32 12.41
C PHE A 310 11.27 3.67 11.39
N HIS A 311 12.33 2.86 11.37
CA HIS A 311 13.38 2.95 10.37
C HIS A 311 12.92 2.27 9.08
N ALA A 312 13.07 2.98 7.95
CA ALA A 312 12.84 2.46 6.60
C ALA A 312 14.15 2.48 5.82
N GLY A 313 14.40 3.51 5.02
CA GLY A 313 15.65 3.69 4.28
C GLY A 313 16.79 4.24 5.14
N THR A 314 17.20 3.51 6.16
CA THR A 314 18.32 3.87 7.05
C THR A 314 19.40 2.80 7.05
N GLY A 315 20.60 3.16 7.49
CA GLY A 315 21.71 2.24 7.71
C GLY A 315 22.70 2.83 8.70
N ARG A 316 23.81 2.14 8.92
CA ARG A 316 24.94 2.63 9.70
C ARG A 316 26.12 2.93 8.78
N ASP A 317 26.88 3.96 9.10
CA ASP A 317 28.15 4.26 8.45
C ASP A 317 29.31 3.54 9.15
N ALA A 318 30.54 3.78 8.69
CA ALA A 318 31.74 3.18 9.27
C ALA A 318 32.00 3.61 10.74
N SER A 319 31.36 4.67 11.21
CA SER A 319 31.41 5.18 12.59
C SER A 319 30.18 4.77 13.41
N GLU A 320 29.38 3.80 12.95
CA GLU A 320 28.14 3.32 13.57
C GLU A 320 27.03 4.38 13.70
N ARG A 321 27.16 5.53 13.04
CA ARG A 321 26.14 6.57 13.05
C ARG A 321 24.98 6.16 12.13
N ILE A 322 23.75 6.48 12.53
CA ILE A 322 22.55 6.23 11.69
C ILE A 322 22.53 7.24 10.55
N VAL A 323 22.42 6.74 9.32
CA VAL A 323 22.46 7.54 8.08
C VAL A 323 21.33 7.14 7.13
N THR A 324 20.99 8.04 6.21
CA THR A 324 20.01 7.80 5.14
C THR A 324 20.55 6.76 4.14
N ARG A 325 19.69 5.82 3.71
CA ARG A 325 20.00 4.78 2.70
C ARG A 325 18.89 4.56 1.69
N GLY A 326 17.79 5.33 1.77
CA GLY A 326 16.65 5.21 0.86
C GLY A 326 15.92 6.53 0.69
N GLY A 327 14.95 6.57 -0.21
CA GLY A 327 14.15 7.76 -0.48
C GLY A 327 13.19 8.09 0.66
N ARG A 328 12.41 7.12 1.13
CA ARG A 328 11.65 7.21 2.38
C ARG A 328 12.56 6.68 3.49
N VAL A 329 12.89 7.55 4.43
CA VAL A 329 13.96 7.32 5.41
C VAL A 329 13.40 6.82 6.74
N LEU A 330 12.40 7.51 7.27
CA LEU A 330 11.74 7.19 8.54
C LEU A 330 10.22 7.32 8.40
N CYS A 331 9.48 6.63 9.27
CA CYS A 331 8.08 6.92 9.53
C CYS A 331 7.91 7.22 11.02
N VAL A 332 7.46 8.43 11.33
CA VAL A 332 7.19 8.88 12.70
C VAL A 332 5.71 8.70 12.98
N VAL A 333 5.37 7.80 13.91
CA VAL A 333 3.98 7.55 14.30
C VAL A 333 3.69 8.22 15.62
N GLY A 334 2.57 8.95 15.68
CA GLY A 334 1.98 9.47 16.91
C GLY A 334 0.58 8.92 17.12
N ALA A 335 0.16 8.71 18.37
CA ALA A 335 -1.20 8.39 18.75
C ALA A 335 -1.75 9.45 19.72
N GLY A 336 -3.06 9.68 19.70
CA GLY A 336 -3.72 10.68 20.53
C GLY A 336 -5.20 10.40 20.69
N ALA A 337 -5.90 11.18 21.51
CA ALA A 337 -7.34 11.02 21.72
C ALA A 337 -8.16 11.27 20.44
N THR A 338 -7.68 12.17 19.59
CA THR A 338 -8.22 12.51 18.27
C THR A 338 -7.13 12.36 17.21
N VAL A 339 -7.51 12.39 15.92
CA VAL A 339 -6.53 12.40 14.82
C VAL A 339 -5.66 13.66 14.88
N ARG A 340 -6.22 14.79 15.33
CA ARG A 340 -5.48 16.05 15.53
C ARG A 340 -4.40 15.88 16.61
N ASP A 341 -4.71 15.23 17.73
CA ASP A 341 -3.76 14.98 18.81
C ASP A 341 -2.67 13.99 18.37
N ALA A 342 -3.04 12.94 17.64
CA ALA A 342 -2.11 11.98 17.05
C ALA A 342 -1.16 12.66 16.03
N GLN A 343 -1.70 13.55 15.20
CA GLN A 343 -0.93 14.36 14.25
C GLN A 343 0.07 15.26 14.99
N ALA A 344 -0.41 15.99 16.01
CA ALA A 344 0.44 16.89 16.81
C ALA A 344 1.59 16.12 17.48
N GLU A 345 1.33 14.93 18.00
CA GLU A 345 2.37 14.09 18.61
C GLU A 345 3.38 13.60 17.58
N ALA A 346 2.93 13.14 16.39
CA ALA A 346 3.83 12.71 15.32
C ALA A 346 4.76 13.86 14.89
N TYR A 347 4.23 15.06 14.67
CA TYR A 347 5.04 16.22 14.29
C TYR A 347 5.95 16.72 15.40
N ARG A 348 5.51 16.68 16.67
CA ARG A 348 6.36 17.01 17.82
C ARG A 348 7.66 16.19 17.85
N VAL A 349 7.59 14.93 17.43
CA VAL A 349 8.76 14.04 17.32
C VAL A 349 9.51 14.29 16.01
N ALA A 350 8.82 14.34 14.87
CA ALA A 350 9.43 14.57 13.56
C ALA A 350 10.23 15.87 13.50
N ASP A 351 9.72 16.94 14.16
CA ASP A 351 10.37 18.24 14.21
C ASP A 351 11.69 18.29 15.03
N ARG A 352 12.03 17.21 15.72
CA ARG A 352 13.33 17.07 16.42
C ARG A 352 14.36 16.33 15.59
N ILE A 353 13.89 15.49 14.63
CA ILE A 353 14.77 14.68 13.81
C ILE A 353 15.35 15.55 12.69
N ARG A 354 16.65 15.40 12.43
CA ARG A 354 17.37 16.16 11.42
C ARG A 354 18.22 15.26 10.56
N PHE A 355 18.14 15.44 9.27
CA PHE A 355 19.10 15.01 8.26
C PHE A 355 19.04 16.00 7.09
N LYS A 356 20.05 16.01 6.24
CA LYS A 356 20.16 17.03 5.19
C LYS A 356 19.00 16.95 4.21
N ASP A 357 18.40 18.10 3.92
CA ASP A 357 17.28 18.28 2.98
C ASP A 357 16.08 17.34 3.27
N ALA A 358 15.85 16.99 4.55
CA ALA A 358 14.71 16.21 4.97
C ALA A 358 13.40 16.85 4.52
N HIS A 359 12.54 16.06 3.85
CA HIS A 359 11.25 16.51 3.38
C HIS A 359 10.12 15.63 3.99
N TYR A 360 9.06 16.24 4.47
CA TYR A 360 7.83 15.59 4.91
C TYR A 360 6.65 16.54 4.84
N ARG A 361 5.47 15.99 4.57
CA ARG A 361 4.22 16.77 4.53
C ARG A 361 3.83 17.24 5.93
N ARG A 362 3.16 18.37 6.00
CA ARG A 362 2.67 19.00 7.25
C ARG A 362 1.18 18.78 7.48
N ASP A 363 0.49 18.16 6.55
CA ASP A 363 -0.96 18.01 6.53
C ASP A 363 -1.47 16.57 6.60
N ILE A 364 -0.61 15.59 6.98
CA ILE A 364 -1.03 14.18 7.11
C ILE A 364 -2.21 14.07 8.08
N GLY A 365 -3.30 13.46 7.63
CA GLY A 365 -4.53 13.31 8.40
C GLY A 365 -5.54 14.47 8.26
N TYR A 366 -5.26 15.47 7.42
CA TYR A 366 -6.09 16.67 7.28
C TYR A 366 -7.56 16.37 6.95
N ARG A 367 -7.84 15.32 6.16
CA ARG A 367 -9.21 14.92 5.81
C ARG A 367 -10.03 14.47 7.02
N ALA A 368 -9.44 13.67 7.91
CA ALA A 368 -10.08 13.24 9.15
C ALA A 368 -10.28 14.43 10.10
N ILE A 369 -9.27 15.30 10.22
CA ILE A 369 -9.32 16.51 11.07
C ILE A 369 -10.42 17.48 10.58
N ALA A 370 -10.60 17.64 9.26
CA ALA A 370 -11.65 18.46 8.69
C ALA A 370 -13.07 17.93 9.01
N ARG A 371 -13.20 16.64 9.32
CA ARG A 371 -14.45 16.00 9.80
C ARG A 371 -14.69 16.12 11.30
N GLY A 372 -13.79 16.78 12.03
CA GLY A 372 -13.91 16.96 13.49
C GLY A 372 -13.41 15.75 14.31
N LEU A 373 -12.56 14.91 13.74
CA LEU A 373 -12.03 13.68 14.34
C LEU A 373 -10.60 13.83 14.84
#